data_c66956de922a48f222b6e22b0f317040
#
_entry.id   c66956de922a48f222b6e22b0f317040
#
_cell.length_a   1.000
_cell.length_b   1.000
_cell.length_c   1.000
_cell.angle_alpha   90.00
_cell.angle_beta   90.00
_cell.angle_gamma   90.00
#
_symmetry.space_group_name_H-M   'P 1'
#
loop_
_entity.id
_entity.type
_entity.pdbx_description
1 polymer ?
#
loop_
_entity_poly.entity_id
_entity_poly.type
_entity_poly.pdbx_seq_one_letter_code
_entity_poly.pdbx_strand_id
1 'polypeptide(L)'
;MSTIKDSNLASIGKDEVNWAQRQMQVLEDIKLDFEKRKPLDGLNIGACMHVTKETANLMLTLKAAGANVALCASNPLSTKDSVAAYLAESGIQVHAIHGVSNEEFFEHLNSVLDTKPDITMDDGADLVSLLHTDRADVPVMGSMEETTTGVIRLKSMEKNNKLRFPVVAVNDSDTKHLFDNRFGTGQSAMDGVVRATDLLIAGLNVVVVGFGDCGKGVAERAYGMGAKVTVVEPNSVRALEALMHGYEVKSSINAAKIADVIVSVTGNMHALDKQHFDVMKDGVALANAGHFDVEINLEALKEHSSSVDRVRDHVESYKYNDKEILVLAEGRLVNLAAATGHPASVMDMSFANQALAAEWIKDNYKNLEPKVYTLPTEVDLKIAATKLGLMGGELEILTEEQIKYLDSWEHGTS
;
A
#
# COMPACT_ATOMS: atom_id res chain seq x y z
N MET A 1 -23.07 -11.63 8.16
CA MET A 1 -22.37 -12.77 8.82
C MET A 1 -20.99 -12.82 8.19
N SER A 2 -19.91 -13.01 8.97
CA SER A 2 -18.54 -13.01 8.41
C SER A 2 -18.23 -14.28 7.62
N THR A 3 -17.36 -14.17 6.60
CA THR A 3 -16.78 -15.27 5.81
C THR A 3 -15.29 -15.33 6.10
N ILE A 4 -14.89 -16.19 7.02
CA ILE A 4 -13.51 -16.35 7.49
C ILE A 4 -13.12 -17.82 7.48
N LYS A 5 -11.84 -18.13 7.47
CA LYS A 5 -11.31 -19.49 7.37
C LYS A 5 -11.57 -20.33 8.62
N ASP A 6 -11.23 -19.83 9.80
CA ASP A 6 -11.35 -20.55 11.08
C ASP A 6 -11.42 -19.55 12.25
N SER A 7 -12.53 -19.54 12.98
CA SER A 7 -12.72 -18.69 14.14
C SER A 7 -11.80 -19.03 15.34
N ASN A 8 -11.28 -20.26 15.40
CA ASN A 8 -10.38 -20.68 16.48
C ASN A 8 -9.02 -19.95 16.45
N LEU A 9 -8.70 -19.30 15.33
CA LEU A 9 -7.46 -18.50 15.19
C LEU A 9 -7.54 -17.13 15.88
N ALA A 10 -8.69 -16.71 16.41
CA ALA A 10 -8.90 -15.36 16.95
C ALA A 10 -7.93 -14.98 18.07
N SER A 11 -7.58 -15.92 18.97
CA SER A 11 -6.61 -15.67 20.05
C SER A 11 -5.22 -15.30 19.51
N ILE A 12 -4.76 -15.99 18.46
CA ILE A 12 -3.48 -15.69 17.80
C ILE A 12 -3.56 -14.31 17.15
N GLY A 13 -4.65 -14.02 16.43
CA GLY A 13 -4.87 -12.74 15.80
C GLY A 13 -4.88 -11.57 16.79
N LYS A 14 -5.48 -11.76 17.98
CA LYS A 14 -5.47 -10.78 19.06
C LYS A 14 -4.04 -10.43 19.50
N ASP A 15 -3.19 -11.42 19.69
CA ASP A 15 -1.80 -11.18 20.11
C ASP A 15 -1.01 -10.43 19.03
N GLU A 16 -1.22 -10.78 17.74
CA GLU A 16 -0.62 -10.10 16.60
C GLU A 16 -1.08 -8.63 16.50
N VAL A 17 -2.36 -8.36 16.66
CA VAL A 17 -2.94 -6.99 16.63
C VAL A 17 -2.44 -6.15 17.80
N ASN A 18 -2.41 -6.71 19.00
CA ASN A 18 -1.86 -6.04 20.19
C ASN A 18 -0.37 -5.75 20.04
N TRP A 19 0.39 -6.61 19.35
CA TRP A 19 1.79 -6.35 19.07
C TRP A 19 1.97 -5.13 18.16
N ALA A 20 1.17 -5.02 17.08
CA ALA A 20 1.20 -3.87 16.17
C ALA A 20 0.77 -2.57 16.88
N GLN A 21 -0.28 -2.63 17.70
CA GLN A 21 -0.82 -1.47 18.44
C GLN A 21 0.26 -0.73 19.24
N ARG A 22 1.24 -1.43 19.81
CA ARG A 22 2.35 -0.81 20.57
C ARG A 22 3.14 0.23 19.78
N GLN A 23 3.14 0.14 18.45
CA GLN A 23 3.84 1.03 17.56
C GLN A 23 2.90 1.97 16.80
N MET A 24 1.58 1.92 17.09
CA MET A 24 0.53 2.70 16.43
C MET A 24 -0.13 3.69 17.42
N GLN A 25 0.71 4.51 18.06
CA GLN A 25 0.28 5.38 19.16
C GLN A 25 -0.51 6.59 18.68
N VAL A 26 -0.23 7.11 17.47
CA VAL A 26 -1.02 8.21 16.87
C VAL A 26 -2.44 7.73 16.60
N LEU A 27 -2.60 6.54 16.05
CA LEU A 27 -3.90 5.93 15.78
C LEU A 27 -4.63 5.59 17.10
N GLU A 28 -3.91 5.16 18.14
CA GLU A 28 -4.50 4.90 19.47
C GLU A 28 -5.03 6.18 20.12
N ASP A 29 -4.30 7.29 20.02
CA ASP A 29 -4.76 8.60 20.51
C ASP A 29 -6.05 9.04 19.78
N ILE A 30 -6.11 8.85 18.47
CA ILE A 30 -7.32 9.10 17.67
C ILE A 30 -8.46 8.19 18.11
N LYS A 31 -8.19 6.92 18.34
CA LYS A 31 -9.20 5.95 18.80
C LYS A 31 -9.79 6.35 20.16
N LEU A 32 -8.96 6.78 21.10
CA LEU A 32 -9.40 7.24 22.42
C LEU A 32 -10.27 8.53 22.34
N ASP A 33 -9.95 9.43 21.41
CA ASP A 33 -10.77 10.60 21.11
C ASP A 33 -12.10 10.21 20.45
N PHE A 34 -12.05 9.34 19.44
CA PHE A 34 -13.23 8.83 18.75
C PHE A 34 -14.16 8.03 19.68
N GLU A 35 -13.61 7.28 20.61
CA GLU A 35 -14.41 6.56 21.60
C GLU A 35 -15.27 7.49 22.47
N LYS A 36 -14.76 8.69 22.76
CA LYS A 36 -15.48 9.72 23.53
C LYS A 36 -16.50 10.48 22.67
N ARG A 37 -16.14 10.87 21.46
CA ARG A 37 -16.94 11.75 20.59
C ARG A 37 -17.94 11.00 19.71
N LYS A 38 -17.65 9.74 19.36
CA LYS A 38 -18.43 8.91 18.43
C LYS A 38 -18.71 9.63 17.10
N PRO A 39 -17.70 10.16 16.38
CA PRO A 39 -17.93 10.99 15.22
C PRO A 39 -18.60 10.25 14.05
N LEU A 40 -18.53 8.92 14.00
CA LEU A 40 -19.09 8.07 12.95
C LEU A 40 -20.29 7.24 13.43
N ASP A 41 -20.97 7.69 14.50
CA ASP A 41 -22.08 6.94 15.13
C ASP A 41 -23.19 6.62 14.12
N GLY A 42 -23.52 5.32 14.02
CA GLY A 42 -24.56 4.78 13.16
C GLY A 42 -24.21 4.66 11.68
N LEU A 43 -23.04 5.14 11.23
CA LEU A 43 -22.62 4.97 9.84
C LEU A 43 -22.09 3.57 9.54
N ASN A 44 -22.33 3.11 8.32
CA ASN A 44 -21.78 1.88 7.78
C ASN A 44 -20.50 2.22 6.99
N ILE A 45 -19.37 1.60 7.33
CA ILE A 45 -18.11 1.74 6.59
C ILE A 45 -17.77 0.41 5.93
N GLY A 46 -17.62 0.43 4.61
CA GLY A 46 -17.14 -0.72 3.82
C GLY A 46 -15.67 -0.54 3.46
N ALA A 47 -14.81 -1.46 3.87
CA ALA A 47 -13.39 -1.40 3.60
C ALA A 47 -12.92 -2.57 2.72
N CYS A 48 -12.10 -2.25 1.71
CA CYS A 48 -11.33 -3.20 0.91
C CYS A 48 -9.85 -2.90 1.12
N MET A 49 -9.24 -3.57 2.10
CA MET A 49 -7.89 -3.30 2.57
C MET A 49 -7.15 -4.61 2.81
N HIS A 50 -5.82 -4.60 2.74
CA HIS A 50 -5.05 -5.78 3.16
C HIS A 50 -5.37 -6.15 4.61
N VAL A 51 -5.77 -7.39 4.88
CA VAL A 51 -6.18 -7.84 6.21
C VAL A 51 -4.97 -8.22 7.04
N THR A 52 -4.31 -7.19 7.57
CA THR A 52 -3.12 -7.28 8.42
C THR A 52 -3.42 -6.86 9.85
N LYS A 53 -2.47 -7.10 10.74
CA LYS A 53 -2.56 -6.67 12.15
C LYS A 53 -2.64 -5.15 12.31
N GLU A 54 -2.08 -4.40 11.37
CA GLU A 54 -2.14 -2.95 11.32
C GLU A 54 -3.55 -2.48 10.90
N THR A 55 -4.09 -3.05 9.82
CA THR A 55 -5.45 -2.78 9.35
C THR A 55 -6.49 -3.08 10.42
N ALA A 56 -6.25 -4.13 11.22
CA ALA A 56 -7.13 -4.45 12.33
C ALA A 56 -7.23 -3.31 13.35
N ASN A 57 -6.13 -2.63 13.67
CA ASN A 57 -6.14 -1.46 14.55
C ASN A 57 -6.96 -0.30 13.96
N LEU A 58 -6.89 -0.06 12.63
CA LEU A 58 -7.75 0.91 11.96
C LEU A 58 -9.23 0.53 12.06
N MET A 59 -9.59 -0.72 11.76
CA MET A 59 -10.99 -1.19 11.84
C MET A 59 -11.55 -1.06 13.25
N LEU A 60 -10.75 -1.36 14.27
CA LEU A 60 -11.13 -1.18 15.67
C LEU A 60 -11.29 0.30 16.03
N THR A 61 -10.48 1.19 15.46
CA THR A 61 -10.59 2.65 15.64
C THR A 61 -11.90 3.18 15.03
N LEU A 62 -12.25 2.76 13.81
CA LEU A 62 -13.52 3.13 13.17
C LEU A 62 -14.72 2.60 13.95
N LYS A 63 -14.64 1.39 14.48
CA LYS A 63 -15.67 0.84 15.38
C LYS A 63 -15.76 1.64 16.68
N ALA A 64 -14.64 2.03 17.27
CA ALA A 64 -14.61 2.90 18.46
C ALA A 64 -15.27 4.26 18.17
N ALA A 65 -15.18 4.77 16.93
CA ALA A 65 -15.88 5.96 16.47
C ALA A 65 -17.42 5.82 16.35
N GLY A 66 -17.96 4.63 16.58
CA GLY A 66 -19.40 4.32 16.50
C GLY A 66 -19.86 3.72 15.16
N ALA A 67 -18.96 3.48 14.20
CA ALA A 67 -19.30 2.92 12.92
C ALA A 67 -19.58 1.41 12.96
N ASN A 68 -20.48 0.95 12.08
CA ASN A 68 -20.62 -0.45 11.70
C ASN A 68 -19.61 -0.74 10.58
N VAL A 69 -18.64 -1.60 10.80
CA VAL A 69 -17.53 -1.83 9.88
C VAL A 69 -17.66 -3.19 9.21
N ALA A 70 -17.54 -3.19 7.87
CA ALA A 70 -17.39 -4.39 7.06
C ALA A 70 -16.05 -4.33 6.31
N LEU A 71 -15.31 -5.44 6.26
CA LEU A 71 -13.96 -5.52 5.69
C LEU A 71 -13.84 -6.73 4.75
N CYS A 72 -13.27 -6.51 3.57
CA CYS A 72 -12.70 -7.55 2.72
C CYS A 72 -11.23 -7.26 2.41
N ALA A 73 -10.52 -8.27 1.89
CA ALA A 73 -9.15 -8.08 1.44
C ALA A 73 -9.09 -7.33 0.11
N SER A 74 -8.03 -6.57 -0.13
CA SER A 74 -7.74 -5.92 -1.42
C SER A 74 -6.89 -6.79 -2.36
N ASN A 75 -6.55 -8.00 -1.95
CA ASN A 75 -5.79 -8.98 -2.74
C ASN A 75 -6.05 -10.39 -2.20
N PRO A 76 -6.23 -11.41 -3.06
CA PRO A 76 -6.46 -12.79 -2.62
C PRO A 76 -5.40 -13.37 -1.67
N LEU A 77 -4.16 -12.91 -1.74
CA LEU A 77 -3.04 -13.39 -0.90
C LEU A 77 -2.73 -12.51 0.31
N SER A 78 -3.46 -11.39 0.50
CA SER A 78 -3.13 -10.39 1.52
C SER A 78 -4.00 -10.48 2.79
N THR A 79 -4.51 -11.66 3.09
CA THR A 79 -5.26 -11.93 4.32
C THR A 79 -4.42 -12.72 5.32
N LYS A 80 -4.32 -12.23 6.56
CA LYS A 80 -3.89 -13.01 7.70
C LYS A 80 -5.11 -13.61 8.37
N ASP A 81 -5.35 -14.92 8.20
CA ASP A 81 -6.57 -15.60 8.66
C ASP A 81 -6.80 -15.46 10.18
N SER A 82 -5.74 -15.41 10.99
CA SER A 82 -5.82 -15.16 12.44
C SER A 82 -6.38 -13.77 12.76
N VAL A 83 -5.94 -12.75 12.02
CA VAL A 83 -6.41 -11.36 12.17
C VAL A 83 -7.87 -11.25 11.73
N ALA A 84 -8.25 -11.88 10.61
CA ALA A 84 -9.65 -11.93 10.15
C ALA A 84 -10.57 -12.56 11.22
N ALA A 85 -10.12 -13.64 11.85
CA ALA A 85 -10.86 -14.31 12.94
C ALA A 85 -11.04 -13.40 14.17
N TYR A 86 -9.97 -12.70 14.59
CA TYR A 86 -10.04 -11.77 15.73
C TYR A 86 -10.96 -10.58 15.46
N LEU A 87 -10.93 -10.02 14.26
CA LEU A 87 -11.82 -8.92 13.88
C LEU A 87 -13.29 -9.37 13.88
N ALA A 88 -13.58 -10.58 13.38
CA ALA A 88 -14.92 -11.14 13.40
C ALA A 88 -15.42 -11.36 14.84
N GLU A 89 -14.58 -11.90 15.74
CA GLU A 89 -14.88 -12.02 17.17
C GLU A 89 -15.11 -10.66 17.83
N SER A 90 -14.34 -9.64 17.38
CA SER A 90 -14.49 -8.25 17.84
C SER A 90 -15.75 -7.55 17.31
N GLY A 91 -16.61 -8.23 16.54
CA GLY A 91 -17.86 -7.71 16.04
C GLY A 91 -17.72 -6.82 14.80
N ILE A 92 -16.67 -7.00 14.01
CA ILE A 92 -16.51 -6.45 12.66
C ILE A 92 -16.95 -7.51 11.66
N GLN A 93 -17.67 -7.12 10.62
CA GLN A 93 -18.08 -8.05 9.57
C GLN A 93 -16.92 -8.25 8.60
N VAL A 94 -16.31 -9.45 8.60
CA VAL A 94 -15.10 -9.73 7.80
C VAL A 94 -15.43 -10.76 6.71
N HIS A 95 -15.07 -10.44 5.48
CA HIS A 95 -15.15 -11.33 4.31
C HIS A 95 -13.75 -11.45 3.72
N ALA A 96 -12.91 -12.31 4.30
CA ALA A 96 -11.52 -12.48 3.90
C ALA A 96 -10.95 -13.84 4.30
N ILE A 97 -10.38 -14.54 3.33
CA ILE A 97 -9.69 -15.82 3.50
C ILE A 97 -8.42 -15.78 2.63
N HIS A 98 -7.30 -16.23 3.16
CA HIS A 98 -6.05 -16.28 2.40
C HIS A 98 -6.09 -17.34 1.30
N GLY A 99 -5.74 -16.96 0.09
CA GLY A 99 -5.59 -17.88 -1.04
C GLY A 99 -6.91 -18.20 -1.78
N VAL A 100 -7.91 -17.34 -1.67
CA VAL A 100 -9.17 -17.48 -2.43
C VAL A 100 -8.95 -17.31 -3.93
N SER A 101 -9.87 -17.86 -4.73
CA SER A 101 -9.96 -17.62 -6.16
C SER A 101 -10.36 -16.15 -6.46
N ASN A 102 -10.16 -15.72 -7.70
CA ASN A 102 -10.64 -14.39 -8.11
C ASN A 102 -12.17 -14.27 -8.00
N GLU A 103 -12.92 -15.33 -8.29
CA GLU A 103 -14.37 -15.34 -8.15
C GLU A 103 -14.80 -15.12 -6.71
N GLU A 104 -14.24 -15.88 -5.76
CA GLU A 104 -14.48 -15.71 -4.33
C GLU A 104 -14.04 -14.33 -3.81
N PHE A 105 -12.95 -13.79 -4.35
CA PHE A 105 -12.50 -12.42 -4.04
C PHE A 105 -13.59 -11.39 -4.41
N PHE A 106 -14.17 -11.48 -5.61
CA PHE A 106 -15.26 -10.59 -6.01
C PHE A 106 -16.55 -10.82 -5.20
N GLU A 107 -16.82 -12.04 -4.75
CA GLU A 107 -17.94 -12.33 -3.81
C GLU A 107 -17.70 -11.60 -2.47
N HIS A 108 -16.47 -11.57 -1.98
CA HIS A 108 -16.13 -10.84 -0.75
C HIS A 108 -16.34 -9.32 -0.89
N LEU A 109 -15.93 -8.72 -2.01
CA LEU A 109 -16.20 -7.31 -2.33
C LEU A 109 -17.72 -7.02 -2.32
N ASN A 110 -18.49 -7.85 -2.99
CA ASN A 110 -19.95 -7.73 -3.03
C ASN A 110 -20.59 -7.87 -1.63
N SER A 111 -20.09 -8.78 -0.81
CA SER A 111 -20.55 -8.96 0.58
C SER A 111 -20.35 -7.71 1.43
N VAL A 112 -19.25 -6.97 1.20
CA VAL A 112 -19.03 -5.65 1.85
C VAL A 112 -20.05 -4.63 1.32
N LEU A 113 -20.28 -4.56 0.01
CA LEU A 113 -21.25 -3.62 -0.59
C LEU A 113 -22.71 -3.95 -0.20
N ASP A 114 -23.03 -5.21 0.11
CA ASP A 114 -24.35 -5.63 0.61
C ASP A 114 -24.67 -5.05 2.00
N THR A 115 -23.68 -4.60 2.75
CA THR A 115 -23.89 -3.86 4.00
C THR A 115 -24.39 -2.43 3.76
N LYS A 116 -24.47 -1.99 2.50
CA LYS A 116 -24.85 -0.62 2.10
C LYS A 116 -24.02 0.43 2.82
N PRO A 117 -22.72 0.47 2.57
CA PRO A 117 -21.83 1.41 3.24
C PRO A 117 -22.21 2.86 2.90
N ASP A 118 -22.16 3.74 3.90
CA ASP A 118 -22.25 5.19 3.75
C ASP A 118 -20.94 5.78 3.25
N ILE A 119 -19.81 5.19 3.66
CA ILE A 119 -18.46 5.58 3.27
C ILE A 119 -17.70 4.30 2.90
N THR A 120 -16.91 4.34 1.82
CA THR A 120 -15.99 3.26 1.48
C THR A 120 -14.53 3.64 1.67
N MET A 121 -13.69 2.63 1.87
CA MET A 121 -12.24 2.72 2.01
C MET A 121 -11.62 1.67 1.11
N ASP A 122 -10.73 2.09 0.23
CA ASP A 122 -10.11 1.23 -0.77
C ASP A 122 -8.58 1.25 -0.69
N ASP A 123 -8.00 0.14 -1.06
CA ASP A 123 -6.59 0.00 -1.38
C ASP A 123 -6.48 -0.62 -2.78
N GLY A 124 -6.55 0.25 -3.82
CA GLY A 124 -6.58 -0.11 -5.24
C GLY A 124 -7.85 0.26 -6.00
N ALA A 125 -8.83 0.93 -5.37
CA ALA A 125 -10.09 1.42 -5.94
C ALA A 125 -11.02 0.31 -6.49
N ASP A 126 -11.06 -0.86 -5.87
CA ASP A 126 -11.90 -1.97 -6.34
C ASP A 126 -13.36 -1.81 -5.91
N LEU A 127 -13.67 -1.41 -4.67
CA LEU A 127 -15.05 -1.08 -4.27
C LEU A 127 -15.57 0.12 -5.08
N VAL A 128 -14.74 1.16 -5.24
CA VAL A 128 -15.13 2.33 -6.05
C VAL A 128 -15.42 1.92 -7.49
N SER A 129 -14.64 1.01 -8.07
CA SER A 129 -14.90 0.52 -9.43
C SER A 129 -16.24 -0.21 -9.52
N LEU A 130 -16.57 -1.08 -8.58
CA LEU A 130 -17.86 -1.76 -8.52
C LEU A 130 -19.02 -0.75 -8.31
N LEU A 131 -18.84 0.24 -7.46
CA LEU A 131 -19.83 1.31 -7.24
C LEU A 131 -20.08 2.17 -8.49
N HIS A 132 -19.18 2.15 -9.47
CA HIS A 132 -19.36 2.83 -10.75
C HIS A 132 -19.83 1.92 -11.89
N THR A 133 -19.91 0.61 -11.64
CA THR A 133 -20.33 -0.41 -12.62
C THR A 133 -21.53 -1.23 -12.10
N ASP A 134 -21.28 -2.42 -11.59
CA ASP A 134 -22.29 -3.40 -11.24
C ASP A 134 -23.09 -3.08 -9.96
N ARG A 135 -22.53 -2.25 -9.09
CA ARG A 135 -23.12 -1.84 -7.81
C ARG A 135 -23.44 -0.34 -7.76
N ALA A 136 -23.79 0.24 -8.90
CA ALA A 136 -24.16 1.65 -9.02
C ALA A 136 -25.45 2.04 -8.25
N ASP A 137 -26.19 1.07 -7.77
CA ASP A 137 -27.38 1.22 -6.94
C ASP A 137 -27.05 1.56 -5.47
N VAL A 138 -25.85 1.32 -5.01
CA VAL A 138 -25.43 1.63 -3.63
C VAL A 138 -24.98 3.10 -3.55
N PRO A 139 -25.70 3.95 -2.83
CA PRO A 139 -25.30 5.35 -2.63
C PRO A 139 -24.22 5.43 -1.54
N VAL A 140 -23.18 6.24 -1.78
CA VAL A 140 -22.14 6.53 -0.79
C VAL A 140 -21.94 8.05 -0.64
N MET A 141 -21.57 8.51 0.54
CA MET A 141 -21.19 9.88 0.83
C MET A 141 -19.84 10.24 0.21
N GLY A 142 -18.94 9.25 0.13
CA GLY A 142 -17.60 9.38 -0.41
C GLY A 142 -16.76 8.15 -0.15
N SER A 143 -15.52 8.17 -0.63
CA SER A 143 -14.56 7.09 -0.47
C SER A 143 -13.18 7.62 -0.07
N MET A 144 -12.31 6.73 0.40
CA MET A 144 -10.91 7.02 0.70
C MET A 144 -10.03 6.01 -0.04
N GLU A 145 -8.86 6.45 -0.50
CA GLU A 145 -7.94 5.60 -1.26
C GLU A 145 -6.55 5.60 -0.62
N GLU A 146 -6.07 4.40 -0.33
CA GLU A 146 -4.79 4.15 0.36
C GLU A 146 -3.59 4.20 -0.58
N THR A 147 -3.75 3.83 -1.86
CA THR A 147 -2.59 3.50 -2.70
C THR A 147 -2.50 4.32 -3.98
N THR A 148 -1.28 4.55 -4.45
CA THR A 148 -0.97 5.35 -5.67
C THR A 148 -1.71 4.83 -6.90
N THR A 149 -1.78 3.51 -7.11
CA THR A 149 -2.45 2.92 -8.28
C THR A 149 -3.95 3.16 -8.26
N GLY A 150 -4.60 3.10 -7.10
CA GLY A 150 -6.00 3.48 -6.93
C GLY A 150 -6.22 4.96 -7.22
N VAL A 151 -5.39 5.85 -6.67
CA VAL A 151 -5.46 7.30 -6.95
C VAL A 151 -5.32 7.61 -8.44
N ILE A 152 -4.44 6.90 -9.17
CA ILE A 152 -4.32 7.05 -10.63
C ILE A 152 -5.63 6.69 -11.33
N ARG A 153 -6.27 5.57 -10.96
CA ARG A 153 -7.59 5.16 -11.49
C ARG A 153 -8.65 6.23 -11.22
N LEU A 154 -8.71 6.72 -9.99
CA LEU A 154 -9.69 7.74 -9.56
C LEU A 154 -9.50 9.09 -10.27
N LYS A 155 -8.26 9.57 -10.39
CA LYS A 155 -7.94 10.78 -11.18
C LYS A 155 -8.28 10.61 -12.67
N SER A 156 -8.14 9.39 -13.22
CA SER A 156 -8.58 9.08 -14.57
C SER A 156 -10.11 9.14 -14.68
N MET A 157 -10.85 8.61 -13.68
CA MET A 157 -12.31 8.69 -13.64
C MET A 157 -12.79 10.13 -13.53
N GLU A 158 -12.16 10.96 -12.67
CA GLU A 158 -12.45 12.38 -12.55
C GLU A 158 -12.23 13.12 -13.89
N LYS A 159 -11.06 12.95 -14.51
CA LYS A 159 -10.72 13.58 -15.80
C LYS A 159 -11.72 13.23 -16.90
N ASN A 160 -12.30 12.04 -16.86
CA ASN A 160 -13.30 11.58 -17.83
C ASN A 160 -14.75 11.86 -17.38
N ASN A 161 -14.97 12.63 -16.32
CA ASN A 161 -16.28 12.95 -15.74
C ASN A 161 -17.11 11.68 -15.42
N LYS A 162 -16.45 10.64 -14.92
CA LYS A 162 -17.09 9.37 -14.53
C LYS A 162 -17.24 9.22 -13.03
N LEU A 163 -16.47 9.97 -12.24
CA LEU A 163 -16.56 9.92 -10.78
C LEU A 163 -17.91 10.43 -10.32
N ARG A 164 -18.58 9.70 -9.41
CA ARG A 164 -19.98 9.98 -8.99
C ARG A 164 -20.08 10.58 -7.59
N PHE A 165 -19.02 10.49 -6.81
CA PHE A 165 -18.93 10.96 -5.42
C PHE A 165 -17.51 11.42 -5.10
N PRO A 166 -17.31 12.22 -4.04
CA PRO A 166 -15.97 12.67 -3.65
C PRO A 166 -15.11 11.51 -3.14
N VAL A 167 -13.82 11.55 -3.44
CA VAL A 167 -12.84 10.60 -2.93
C VAL A 167 -11.66 11.33 -2.31
N VAL A 168 -11.24 10.94 -1.12
CA VAL A 168 -10.03 11.44 -0.46
C VAL A 168 -8.85 10.55 -0.81
N ALA A 169 -7.87 11.09 -1.52
CA ALA A 169 -6.61 10.42 -1.80
C ALA A 169 -5.71 10.48 -0.54
N VAL A 170 -5.91 9.56 0.39
CA VAL A 170 -5.08 9.45 1.60
C VAL A 170 -3.62 9.19 1.22
N ASN A 171 -3.39 8.43 0.14
CA ASN A 171 -2.04 8.23 -0.39
C ASN A 171 -1.27 9.54 -0.64
N ASP A 172 -1.97 10.64 -0.97
CA ASP A 172 -1.33 11.90 -1.35
C ASP A 172 -1.03 12.80 -0.13
N SER A 173 -1.33 12.38 1.11
CA SER A 173 -0.87 13.02 2.34
C SER A 173 0.64 12.82 2.53
N ASP A 174 1.37 13.86 2.94
CA ASP A 174 2.83 13.79 3.13
C ASP A 174 3.22 12.75 4.19
N THR A 175 2.47 12.66 5.30
CA THR A 175 2.69 11.65 6.35
C THR A 175 2.35 10.24 5.90
N LYS A 176 1.70 10.06 4.75
CA LYS A 176 1.47 8.76 4.12
C LYS A 176 2.58 8.42 3.15
N HIS A 177 2.68 9.11 2.01
CA HIS A 177 3.53 8.62 0.92
C HIS A 177 5.04 8.76 1.19
N LEU A 178 5.47 9.80 1.94
CA LEU A 178 6.89 9.97 2.30
C LEU A 178 7.38 8.89 3.29
N PHE A 179 6.48 8.25 4.03
CA PHE A 179 6.83 7.27 5.07
C PHE A 179 6.42 5.86 4.69
N ASP A 180 5.15 5.60 4.45
CA ASP A 180 4.61 4.29 4.08
C ASP A 180 5.20 3.82 2.75
N ASN A 181 4.99 4.57 1.66
CA ASN A 181 5.45 4.14 0.33
C ASN A 181 6.98 4.04 0.29
N ARG A 182 7.71 4.95 0.96
CA ARG A 182 9.18 4.93 0.94
C ARG A 182 9.77 3.94 1.94
N PHE A 183 9.56 4.16 3.22
CA PHE A 183 10.21 3.35 4.27
C PHE A 183 9.50 2.02 4.48
N GLY A 184 8.16 2.01 4.40
CA GLY A 184 7.36 0.80 4.52
C GLY A 184 7.63 -0.18 3.38
N THR A 185 7.45 0.25 2.13
CA THR A 185 7.72 -0.59 0.95
C THR A 185 9.18 -0.98 0.86
N GLY A 186 10.12 -0.03 1.08
CA GLY A 186 11.54 -0.31 1.01
C GLY A 186 11.97 -1.45 1.94
N GLN A 187 11.54 -1.39 3.20
CA GLN A 187 11.88 -2.44 4.15
C GLN A 187 11.17 -3.76 3.84
N SER A 188 9.85 -3.72 3.64
CA SER A 188 9.05 -4.93 3.51
C SER A 188 9.28 -5.69 2.20
N ALA A 189 9.54 -4.98 1.09
CA ALA A 189 9.88 -5.63 -0.18
C ALA A 189 11.21 -6.38 -0.09
N MET A 190 12.24 -5.76 0.48
CA MET A 190 13.53 -6.43 0.68
C MET A 190 13.44 -7.56 1.71
N ASP A 191 12.62 -7.43 2.77
CA ASP A 191 12.32 -8.54 3.70
C ASP A 191 11.68 -9.73 2.94
N GLY A 192 10.70 -9.46 2.06
CA GLY A 192 10.06 -10.48 1.23
C GLY A 192 11.05 -11.17 0.28
N VAL A 193 11.92 -10.40 -0.39
CA VAL A 193 12.98 -10.96 -1.25
C VAL A 193 13.90 -11.89 -0.45
N VAL A 194 14.40 -11.43 0.71
CA VAL A 194 15.31 -12.25 1.55
C VAL A 194 14.62 -13.50 2.07
N ARG A 195 13.40 -13.40 2.59
CA ARG A 195 12.64 -14.57 3.09
C ARG A 195 12.34 -15.59 2.00
N ALA A 196 11.92 -15.12 0.83
CA ALA A 196 11.61 -16.03 -0.27
C ALA A 196 12.86 -16.74 -0.81
N THR A 197 14.00 -16.05 -0.91
CA THR A 197 15.18 -16.55 -1.64
C THR A 197 16.32 -17.04 -0.75
N ASP A 198 16.44 -16.50 0.47
CA ASP A 198 17.60 -16.69 1.36
C ASP A 198 18.93 -16.21 0.74
N LEU A 199 18.87 -15.28 -0.23
CA LEU A 199 20.05 -14.72 -0.89
C LEU A 199 20.80 -13.76 0.02
N LEU A 200 22.14 -13.82 -0.02
CA LEU A 200 23.00 -12.76 0.51
C LEU A 200 22.96 -11.57 -0.44
N ILE A 201 22.30 -10.49 -0.05
CA ILE A 201 22.11 -9.30 -0.90
C ILE A 201 23.40 -8.55 -1.17
N ALA A 202 24.35 -8.59 -0.23
CA ALA A 202 25.63 -7.89 -0.37
C ALA A 202 26.40 -8.38 -1.62
N GLY A 203 26.79 -7.41 -2.47
CA GLY A 203 27.53 -7.66 -3.70
C GLY A 203 26.67 -8.00 -4.93
N LEU A 204 25.37 -8.31 -4.76
CA LEU A 204 24.45 -8.57 -5.88
C LEU A 204 24.12 -7.29 -6.64
N ASN A 205 23.81 -7.44 -7.93
CA ASN A 205 23.23 -6.38 -8.76
C ASN A 205 21.71 -6.40 -8.56
N VAL A 206 21.20 -5.49 -7.76
CA VAL A 206 19.76 -5.29 -7.55
C VAL A 206 19.28 -4.19 -8.50
N VAL A 207 18.36 -4.56 -9.38
CA VAL A 207 17.72 -3.62 -10.30
C VAL A 207 16.38 -3.20 -9.73
N VAL A 208 16.15 -1.89 -9.58
CA VAL A 208 14.88 -1.30 -9.17
C VAL A 208 14.24 -0.66 -10.39
N VAL A 209 13.09 -1.18 -10.80
CA VAL A 209 12.33 -0.66 -11.94
C VAL A 209 11.23 0.26 -11.43
N GLY A 210 11.43 1.58 -11.64
CA GLY A 210 10.65 2.67 -11.07
C GLY A 210 11.38 3.38 -9.92
N PHE A 211 11.36 4.74 -9.90
CA PHE A 211 12.03 5.54 -8.87
C PHE A 211 11.09 6.61 -8.28
N GLY A 212 9.82 6.23 -8.06
CA GLY A 212 8.87 6.94 -7.20
C GLY A 212 9.22 6.68 -5.71
N ASP A 213 8.34 7.01 -4.79
CA ASP A 213 8.61 6.85 -3.36
C ASP A 213 8.93 5.39 -2.99
N CYS A 214 8.15 4.42 -3.49
CA CYS A 214 8.43 3.00 -3.30
C CYS A 214 9.82 2.60 -3.85
N GLY A 215 10.13 3.02 -5.08
CA GLY A 215 11.40 2.70 -5.73
C GLY A 215 12.60 3.31 -5.02
N LYS A 216 12.47 4.56 -4.52
CA LYS A 216 13.49 5.20 -3.68
C LYS A 216 13.74 4.38 -2.41
N GLY A 217 12.68 3.95 -1.75
CA GLY A 217 12.80 3.14 -0.54
C GLY A 217 13.45 1.77 -0.78
N VAL A 218 13.08 1.08 -1.86
CA VAL A 218 13.68 -0.22 -2.23
C VAL A 218 15.16 -0.05 -2.58
N ALA A 219 15.51 0.96 -3.40
CA ALA A 219 16.89 1.26 -3.78
C ALA A 219 17.76 1.57 -2.55
N GLU A 220 17.27 2.43 -1.66
CA GLU A 220 17.94 2.81 -0.42
C GLU A 220 18.17 1.60 0.50
N ARG A 221 17.17 0.74 0.63
CA ARG A 221 17.28 -0.46 1.47
C ARG A 221 18.22 -1.50 0.88
N ALA A 222 18.12 -1.77 -0.43
CA ALA A 222 19.03 -2.68 -1.11
C ALA A 222 20.50 -2.20 -1.03
N TYR A 223 20.72 -0.91 -1.24
CA TYR A 223 22.04 -0.29 -1.09
C TYR A 223 22.57 -0.42 0.34
N GLY A 224 21.73 -0.16 1.35
CA GLY A 224 22.07 -0.34 2.76
C GLY A 224 22.41 -1.78 3.15
N MET A 225 21.92 -2.76 2.39
CA MET A 225 22.28 -4.19 2.54
C MET A 225 23.53 -4.58 1.74
N GLY A 226 24.21 -3.63 1.11
CA GLY A 226 25.46 -3.84 0.37
C GLY A 226 25.28 -4.25 -1.09
N ALA A 227 24.09 -4.08 -1.68
CA ALA A 227 23.86 -4.32 -3.10
C ALA A 227 24.52 -3.25 -3.98
N LYS A 228 24.82 -3.63 -5.22
CA LYS A 228 25.06 -2.71 -6.33
C LYS A 228 23.70 -2.37 -6.96
N VAL A 229 23.23 -1.14 -6.74
CA VAL A 229 21.87 -0.75 -7.17
C VAL A 229 21.93 -0.10 -8.55
N THR A 230 21.07 -0.59 -9.45
CA THR A 230 20.79 0.02 -10.75
C THR A 230 19.30 0.39 -10.80
N VAL A 231 18.99 1.62 -11.21
CA VAL A 231 17.64 2.15 -11.34
C VAL A 231 17.22 2.21 -12.81
N VAL A 232 15.98 1.86 -13.08
CA VAL A 232 15.31 2.05 -14.38
C VAL A 232 14.16 3.03 -14.16
N GLU A 233 14.22 4.22 -14.78
CA GLU A 233 13.22 5.27 -14.58
C GLU A 233 13.07 6.10 -15.87
N PRO A 234 11.85 6.23 -16.43
CA PRO A 234 11.60 7.01 -17.63
C PRO A 234 11.56 8.53 -17.40
N ASN A 235 11.28 8.98 -16.17
CA ASN A 235 11.28 10.41 -15.83
C ASN A 235 12.72 10.89 -15.62
N SER A 236 13.15 11.83 -16.47
CA SER A 236 14.54 12.33 -16.47
C SER A 236 14.96 13.00 -15.16
N VAL A 237 14.03 13.65 -14.45
CA VAL A 237 14.33 14.30 -13.16
C VAL A 237 14.59 13.24 -12.08
N ARG A 238 13.72 12.23 -11.99
CA ARG A 238 13.88 11.12 -11.05
C ARG A 238 15.11 10.27 -11.38
N ALA A 239 15.39 10.04 -12.67
CA ALA A 239 16.57 9.32 -13.11
C ALA A 239 17.86 10.09 -12.73
N LEU A 240 17.87 11.43 -12.88
CA LEU A 240 18.97 12.27 -12.42
C LEU A 240 19.12 12.24 -10.90
N GLU A 241 18.01 12.27 -10.16
CA GLU A 241 18.00 12.12 -8.71
C GLU A 241 18.65 10.79 -8.28
N ALA A 242 18.31 9.69 -8.96
CA ALA A 242 18.92 8.38 -8.70
C ALA A 242 20.45 8.39 -8.89
N LEU A 243 20.96 9.05 -9.96
CA LEU A 243 22.39 9.25 -10.16
C LEU A 243 23.03 10.04 -9.04
N MET A 244 22.37 11.10 -8.55
CA MET A 244 22.89 11.92 -7.44
C MET A 244 22.91 11.16 -6.11
N HIS A 245 22.05 10.16 -5.95
CA HIS A 245 22.11 9.22 -4.83
C HIS A 245 23.23 8.17 -4.96
N GLY A 246 23.98 8.17 -6.07
CA GLY A 246 25.10 7.24 -6.31
C GLY A 246 24.68 5.91 -6.93
N TYR A 247 23.44 5.78 -7.42
CA TYR A 247 22.98 4.59 -8.12
C TYR A 247 23.33 4.63 -9.60
N GLU A 248 23.53 3.49 -10.23
CA GLU A 248 23.57 3.44 -11.69
C GLU A 248 22.16 3.64 -12.27
N VAL A 249 22.06 4.29 -13.42
CA VAL A 249 20.81 4.40 -14.19
C VAL A 249 21.02 3.81 -15.57
N LYS A 250 20.18 2.87 -15.96
CA LYS A 250 20.24 2.17 -17.23
C LYS A 250 18.85 2.04 -17.88
N SER A 251 18.83 1.80 -19.18
CA SER A 251 17.60 1.33 -19.84
C SER A 251 17.23 -0.05 -19.29
N SER A 252 15.93 -0.40 -19.34
CA SER A 252 15.39 -1.66 -18.81
C SER A 252 16.12 -2.90 -19.34
N ILE A 253 16.39 -2.93 -20.66
CA ILE A 253 17.13 -4.03 -21.33
C ILE A 253 18.57 -4.14 -20.81
N ASN A 254 19.27 -3.03 -20.65
CA ASN A 254 20.66 -3.06 -20.17
C ASN A 254 20.74 -3.39 -18.68
N ALA A 255 19.76 -2.98 -17.90
CA ALA A 255 19.64 -3.36 -16.50
C ALA A 255 19.33 -4.85 -16.34
N ALA A 256 18.41 -5.40 -17.15
CA ALA A 256 18.04 -6.82 -17.11
C ALA A 256 19.24 -7.76 -17.38
N LYS A 257 20.19 -7.36 -18.25
CA LYS A 257 21.40 -8.17 -18.54
C LYS A 257 22.32 -8.39 -17.36
N ILE A 258 22.32 -7.48 -16.39
CA ILE A 258 23.25 -7.52 -15.26
C ILE A 258 22.60 -7.92 -13.94
N ALA A 259 21.28 -7.95 -13.90
CA ALA A 259 20.52 -8.19 -12.67
C ALA A 259 20.74 -9.58 -12.09
N ASP A 260 20.87 -9.65 -10.78
CA ASP A 260 20.75 -10.87 -9.96
C ASP A 260 19.36 -10.90 -9.30
N VAL A 261 18.84 -9.71 -8.92
CA VAL A 261 17.48 -9.51 -8.44
C VAL A 261 16.88 -8.30 -9.16
N ILE A 262 15.63 -8.39 -9.59
CA ILE A 262 14.85 -7.26 -10.11
C ILE A 262 13.63 -7.05 -9.21
N VAL A 263 13.44 -5.82 -8.73
CA VAL A 263 12.25 -5.41 -8.00
C VAL A 263 11.50 -4.37 -8.83
N SER A 264 10.30 -4.71 -9.29
CA SER A 264 9.42 -3.80 -10.04
C SER A 264 8.49 -3.06 -9.08
N VAL A 265 8.40 -1.72 -9.24
CA VAL A 265 7.62 -0.80 -8.40
C VAL A 265 7.08 0.39 -9.22
N THR A 266 6.63 0.11 -10.44
CA THR A 266 6.23 1.15 -11.40
C THR A 266 4.77 1.56 -11.30
N GLY A 267 3.91 0.66 -10.82
CA GLY A 267 2.46 0.78 -10.92
C GLY A 267 1.95 0.70 -12.38
N ASN A 268 2.78 0.19 -13.32
CA ASN A 268 2.46 0.14 -14.74
C ASN A 268 2.45 -1.31 -15.26
N MET A 269 1.73 -1.52 -16.34
CA MET A 269 1.62 -2.84 -16.97
C MET A 269 2.91 -3.21 -17.73
N HIS A 270 3.32 -4.49 -17.62
CA HIS A 270 4.37 -5.13 -18.40
C HIS A 270 5.71 -4.36 -18.37
N ALA A 271 6.07 -3.83 -17.18
CA ALA A 271 7.38 -3.22 -16.97
C ALA A 271 8.52 -4.22 -17.25
N LEU A 272 8.27 -5.51 -17.01
CA LEU A 272 9.09 -6.64 -17.42
C LEU A 272 8.30 -7.52 -18.39
N ASP A 273 8.85 -7.72 -19.59
CA ASP A 273 8.21 -8.46 -20.69
C ASP A 273 9.25 -9.32 -21.43
N LYS A 274 8.82 -10.10 -22.42
CA LYS A 274 9.62 -11.05 -23.20
C LYS A 274 11.02 -10.55 -23.53
N GLN A 275 11.13 -9.33 -24.06
CA GLN A 275 12.41 -8.73 -24.44
C GLN A 275 13.42 -8.63 -23.29
N HIS A 276 12.91 -8.51 -22.04
CA HIS A 276 13.74 -8.50 -20.84
C HIS A 276 14.14 -9.92 -20.45
N PHE A 277 13.19 -10.88 -20.50
CA PHE A 277 13.43 -12.29 -20.20
C PHE A 277 14.49 -12.88 -21.11
N ASP A 278 14.49 -12.51 -22.41
CA ASP A 278 15.47 -12.99 -23.39
C ASP A 278 16.92 -12.69 -23.00
N VAL A 279 17.17 -11.57 -22.32
CA VAL A 279 18.52 -11.09 -21.99
C VAL A 279 18.92 -11.26 -20.53
N MET A 280 18.03 -11.70 -19.66
CA MET A 280 18.30 -11.95 -18.25
C MET A 280 19.32 -13.06 -18.03
N LYS A 281 19.99 -13.03 -16.90
CA LYS A 281 20.89 -14.11 -16.45
C LYS A 281 20.10 -15.35 -16.04
N ASP A 282 20.78 -16.49 -16.07
CA ASP A 282 20.32 -17.68 -15.40
C ASP A 282 20.22 -17.46 -13.88
N GLY A 283 19.12 -17.90 -13.28
CA GLY A 283 18.87 -17.78 -11.86
C GLY A 283 18.47 -16.39 -11.35
N VAL A 284 18.13 -15.43 -12.24
CA VAL A 284 17.64 -14.11 -11.83
C VAL A 284 16.32 -14.22 -11.05
N ALA A 285 16.19 -13.48 -9.94
CA ALA A 285 14.98 -13.42 -9.14
C ALA A 285 14.17 -12.17 -9.47
N LEU A 286 12.88 -12.34 -9.82
CA LEU A 286 11.94 -11.28 -10.13
C LEU A 286 10.95 -11.11 -8.97
N ALA A 287 10.88 -9.91 -8.41
CA ALA A 287 9.93 -9.52 -7.39
C ALA A 287 9.07 -8.36 -7.89
N ASN A 288 7.77 -8.42 -7.59
CA ASN A 288 6.87 -7.30 -7.74
C ASN A 288 6.58 -6.69 -6.37
N ALA A 289 6.74 -5.38 -6.23
CA ALA A 289 6.32 -4.62 -5.07
C ALA A 289 5.35 -3.47 -5.48
N GLY A 290 4.86 -3.49 -6.72
CA GLY A 290 3.71 -2.70 -7.15
C GLY A 290 2.40 -3.38 -6.76
N HIS A 291 1.32 -2.61 -6.65
CA HIS A 291 0.05 -3.07 -6.08
C HIS A 291 -0.58 -4.25 -6.87
N PHE A 292 -0.60 -4.16 -8.20
CA PHE A 292 -1.18 -5.21 -9.06
C PHE A 292 -0.11 -6.15 -9.62
N ASP A 293 -0.50 -7.39 -9.91
CA ASP A 293 0.31 -8.45 -10.49
C ASP A 293 0.52 -8.34 -12.03
N VAL A 294 0.46 -7.11 -12.55
CA VAL A 294 0.55 -6.84 -13.99
C VAL A 294 1.92 -6.30 -14.43
N GLU A 295 2.82 -6.00 -13.48
CA GLU A 295 4.11 -5.40 -13.81
C GLU A 295 5.06 -6.40 -14.49
N ILE A 296 4.98 -7.68 -14.13
CA ILE A 296 5.70 -8.77 -14.76
C ILE A 296 4.72 -9.48 -15.71
N ASN A 297 5.02 -9.54 -17.00
CA ASN A 297 4.20 -10.26 -17.98
C ASN A 297 4.37 -11.78 -17.81
N LEU A 298 3.69 -12.35 -16.82
CA LEU A 298 3.76 -13.77 -16.52
C LEU A 298 3.19 -14.66 -17.61
N GLU A 299 2.23 -14.16 -18.40
CA GLU A 299 1.68 -14.89 -19.55
C GLU A 299 2.76 -15.09 -20.59
N ALA A 300 3.46 -14.02 -21.00
CA ALA A 300 4.58 -14.12 -21.93
C ALA A 300 5.73 -14.96 -21.39
N LEU A 301 6.02 -14.88 -20.08
CA LEU A 301 7.05 -15.71 -19.45
C LEU A 301 6.67 -17.19 -19.50
N LYS A 302 5.43 -17.53 -19.17
CA LYS A 302 4.91 -18.90 -19.18
C LYS A 302 4.84 -19.49 -20.58
N GLU A 303 4.35 -18.72 -21.56
CA GLU A 303 4.23 -19.15 -22.95
C GLU A 303 5.57 -19.60 -23.56
N HIS A 304 6.67 -18.96 -23.14
CA HIS A 304 8.01 -19.25 -23.64
C HIS A 304 8.85 -20.13 -22.71
N SER A 305 8.25 -20.65 -21.65
CA SER A 305 8.90 -21.59 -20.71
C SER A 305 8.49 -23.02 -20.96
N SER A 306 9.44 -23.96 -20.86
CA SER A 306 9.18 -25.39 -21.02
C SER A 306 8.50 -26.02 -19.80
N SER A 307 8.73 -25.48 -18.60
CA SER A 307 8.02 -25.82 -17.36
C SER A 307 8.00 -24.66 -16.40
N VAL A 308 7.05 -24.73 -15.46
CA VAL A 308 6.93 -23.85 -14.30
C VAL A 308 6.78 -24.72 -13.07
N ASP A 309 7.76 -24.66 -12.18
CA ASP A 309 7.85 -25.53 -11.02
C ASP A 309 7.95 -24.70 -9.74
N ARG A 310 7.17 -25.03 -8.71
CA ARG A 310 7.33 -24.43 -7.38
C ARG A 310 8.52 -25.06 -6.68
N VAL A 311 9.62 -24.30 -6.53
CA VAL A 311 10.90 -24.82 -6.03
C VAL A 311 11.09 -24.61 -4.53
N ARG A 312 10.38 -23.63 -3.95
CA ARG A 312 10.27 -23.41 -2.51
C ARG A 312 9.04 -22.52 -2.21
N ASP A 313 8.75 -22.29 -0.95
CA ASP A 313 7.66 -21.39 -0.58
C ASP A 313 7.87 -20.01 -1.19
N HIS A 314 6.84 -19.50 -1.86
CA HIS A 314 6.83 -18.21 -2.56
C HIS A 314 7.84 -18.07 -3.70
N VAL A 315 8.37 -19.15 -4.26
CA VAL A 315 9.29 -19.11 -5.43
C VAL A 315 8.87 -20.13 -6.47
N GLU A 316 8.55 -19.63 -7.65
CA GLU A 316 8.34 -20.40 -8.87
C GLU A 316 9.54 -20.27 -9.79
N SER A 317 10.00 -21.39 -10.35
CA SER A 317 11.06 -21.46 -11.35
C SER A 317 10.45 -21.66 -12.73
N TYR A 318 10.73 -20.75 -13.62
CA TYR A 318 10.35 -20.79 -15.04
C TYR A 318 11.56 -21.23 -15.87
N LYS A 319 11.46 -22.39 -16.53
CA LYS A 319 12.51 -22.90 -17.42
C LYS A 319 12.40 -22.21 -18.77
N TYR A 320 12.97 -21.02 -18.88
CA TYR A 320 12.90 -20.13 -20.04
C TYR A 320 14.13 -20.36 -20.96
N ASN A 321 13.90 -20.99 -22.12
CA ASN A 321 15.00 -21.43 -23.01
C ASN A 321 16.02 -22.33 -22.26
N ASP A 322 17.28 -21.87 -22.15
CA ASP A 322 18.41 -22.56 -21.51
C ASP A 322 18.72 -22.06 -20.09
N LYS A 323 17.82 -21.27 -19.52
CA LYS A 323 18.01 -20.65 -18.20
C LYS A 323 16.78 -20.77 -17.30
N GLU A 324 16.99 -20.52 -16.03
CA GLU A 324 15.98 -20.39 -15.01
C GLU A 324 15.68 -18.90 -14.73
N ILE A 325 14.40 -18.55 -14.68
CA ILE A 325 13.93 -17.26 -14.16
C ILE A 325 13.06 -17.55 -12.94
N LEU A 326 13.43 -17.00 -11.80
CA LEU A 326 12.72 -17.20 -10.55
C LEU A 326 11.70 -16.06 -10.37
N VAL A 327 10.43 -16.40 -10.14
CA VAL A 327 9.36 -15.43 -9.84
C VAL A 327 8.97 -15.56 -8.39
N LEU A 328 9.03 -14.46 -7.66
CA LEU A 328 8.68 -14.43 -6.24
C LEU A 328 7.20 -14.09 -6.07
N ALA A 329 6.55 -14.77 -5.11
CA ALA A 329 5.16 -14.52 -4.71
C ALA A 329 4.17 -14.55 -5.89
N GLU A 330 4.39 -15.43 -6.88
CA GLU A 330 3.53 -15.55 -8.07
C GLU A 330 3.36 -14.21 -8.84
N GLY A 331 4.37 -13.32 -8.78
CA GLY A 331 4.31 -11.98 -9.36
C GLY A 331 3.43 -10.96 -8.60
N ARG A 332 2.85 -11.36 -7.47
CA ARG A 332 2.05 -10.48 -6.60
C ARG A 332 2.97 -9.70 -5.64
N LEU A 333 2.38 -8.85 -4.81
CA LEU A 333 3.09 -8.06 -3.78
C LEU A 333 3.98 -8.93 -2.89
N VAL A 334 5.30 -8.92 -3.15
CA VAL A 334 6.30 -9.73 -2.42
C VAL A 334 6.31 -9.43 -0.92
N ASN A 335 6.06 -8.19 -0.52
CA ASN A 335 6.06 -7.74 0.87
C ASN A 335 4.89 -8.29 1.71
N LEU A 336 3.78 -8.64 1.07
CA LEU A 336 2.60 -9.22 1.74
C LEU A 336 2.54 -10.73 1.62
N ALA A 337 2.92 -11.26 0.45
CA ALA A 337 2.85 -12.70 0.21
C ALA A 337 4.02 -13.45 0.87
N ALA A 338 5.25 -12.91 0.81
CA ALA A 338 6.46 -13.56 1.34
C ALA A 338 6.97 -12.96 2.65
N ALA A 339 6.44 -11.80 3.09
CA ALA A 339 6.80 -11.16 4.35
C ALA A 339 5.53 -10.81 5.17
N THR A 340 5.63 -9.84 6.07
CA THR A 340 4.55 -9.48 7.01
C THR A 340 3.89 -8.14 6.72
N GLY A 341 4.16 -7.56 5.55
CA GLY A 341 3.69 -6.23 5.15
C GLY A 341 4.51 -5.09 5.76
N HIS A 342 3.96 -3.89 5.67
CA HIS A 342 4.66 -2.69 6.15
C HIS A 342 4.73 -2.65 7.68
N PRO A 343 5.80 -2.07 8.25
CA PRO A 343 5.95 -1.93 9.69
C PRO A 343 4.82 -1.09 10.31
N ALA A 344 4.33 -1.51 11.48
CA ALA A 344 3.24 -0.84 12.18
C ALA A 344 3.53 0.65 12.45
N SER A 345 4.79 1.02 12.65
CA SER A 345 5.18 2.41 12.92
C SER A 345 4.94 3.37 11.74
N VAL A 346 4.99 2.92 10.49
CA VAL A 346 4.63 3.75 9.32
C VAL A 346 3.14 3.68 9.04
N MET A 347 2.52 2.50 9.21
CA MET A 347 1.07 2.33 9.08
C MET A 347 0.27 3.13 10.11
N ASP A 348 0.86 3.45 11.25
CA ASP A 348 0.31 4.35 12.26
C ASP A 348 -0.13 5.69 11.67
N MET A 349 0.73 6.33 10.87
CA MET A 349 0.43 7.62 10.22
C MET A 349 -0.53 7.46 9.04
N SER A 350 -0.35 6.42 8.23
CA SER A 350 -1.23 6.10 7.11
C SER A 350 -2.67 5.91 7.60
N PHE A 351 -2.85 5.12 8.65
CA PHE A 351 -4.17 4.81 9.19
C PHE A 351 -4.75 5.91 10.09
N ALA A 352 -3.91 6.77 10.66
CA ALA A 352 -4.36 8.03 11.24
C ALA A 352 -5.04 8.93 10.20
N ASN A 353 -4.42 9.06 9.01
CA ASN A 353 -5.02 9.78 7.88
C ASN A 353 -6.36 9.13 7.45
N GLN A 354 -6.43 7.80 7.34
CA GLN A 354 -7.67 7.10 6.99
C GLN A 354 -8.80 7.35 8.00
N ALA A 355 -8.50 7.24 9.29
CA ALA A 355 -9.49 7.47 10.34
C ALA A 355 -10.04 8.91 10.31
N LEU A 356 -9.15 9.89 10.17
CA LEU A 356 -9.54 11.30 10.09
C LEU A 356 -10.21 11.66 8.76
N ALA A 357 -9.86 10.98 7.66
CA ALA A 357 -10.54 11.15 6.38
C ALA A 357 -12.01 10.68 6.43
N ALA A 358 -12.30 9.60 7.16
CA ALA A 358 -13.67 9.15 7.35
C ALA A 358 -14.54 10.22 8.07
N GLU A 359 -14.01 10.83 9.14
CA GLU A 359 -14.67 11.94 9.83
C GLU A 359 -14.82 13.15 8.89
N TRP A 360 -13.76 13.51 8.16
CA TRP A 360 -13.77 14.64 7.25
C TRP A 360 -14.81 14.49 6.12
N ILE A 361 -14.92 13.30 5.51
CA ILE A 361 -15.93 13.02 4.49
C ILE A 361 -17.33 13.19 5.08
N LYS A 362 -17.61 12.56 6.22
CA LYS A 362 -18.91 12.66 6.90
C LYS A 362 -19.31 14.12 7.17
N ASP A 363 -18.36 14.96 7.55
CA ASP A 363 -18.64 16.37 7.88
C ASP A 363 -18.81 17.26 6.64
N ASN A 364 -18.19 16.90 5.51
CA ASN A 364 -18.08 17.79 4.35
C ASN A 364 -18.80 17.28 3.10
N TYR A 365 -19.21 16.01 2.98
CA TYR A 365 -19.68 15.38 1.73
C TYR A 365 -20.79 16.16 1.00
N LYS A 366 -21.66 16.89 1.73
CA LYS A 366 -22.77 17.68 1.15
C LYS A 366 -22.29 18.87 0.33
N ASN A 367 -21.05 19.33 0.59
CA ASN A 367 -20.46 20.50 -0.05
C ASN A 367 -19.36 20.12 -1.05
N LEU A 368 -19.07 18.81 -1.19
CA LEU A 368 -18.02 18.30 -2.07
C LEU A 368 -18.61 17.90 -3.43
N GLU A 369 -17.90 18.26 -4.49
CA GLU A 369 -18.18 17.76 -5.83
C GLU A 369 -17.57 16.35 -6.02
N PRO A 370 -18.00 15.57 -7.02
CA PRO A 370 -17.37 14.29 -7.39
C PRO A 370 -15.96 14.51 -7.95
N LYS A 371 -15.00 14.67 -7.07
CA LYS A 371 -13.59 14.93 -7.36
C LYS A 371 -12.68 14.15 -6.41
N VAL A 372 -11.40 14.08 -6.77
CA VAL A 372 -10.35 13.56 -5.90
C VAL A 372 -9.79 14.71 -5.05
N TYR A 373 -9.86 14.56 -3.74
CA TYR A 373 -9.41 15.52 -2.75
C TYR A 373 -8.20 14.98 -1.98
N THR A 374 -7.44 15.87 -1.37
CA THR A 374 -6.48 15.54 -0.31
C THR A 374 -7.03 16.03 1.03
N LEU A 375 -6.58 15.44 2.12
CA LEU A 375 -6.88 15.98 3.45
C LEU A 375 -6.32 17.40 3.60
N PRO A 376 -6.97 18.26 4.43
CA PRO A 376 -6.38 19.55 4.78
C PRO A 376 -4.98 19.39 5.36
N THR A 377 -4.06 20.28 4.95
CA THR A 377 -2.66 20.24 5.37
C THR A 377 -2.49 20.25 6.88
N GLU A 378 -3.38 20.92 7.60
CA GLU A 378 -3.36 21.00 9.07
C GLU A 378 -3.56 19.63 9.73
N VAL A 379 -4.33 18.74 9.10
CA VAL A 379 -4.55 17.37 9.58
C VAL A 379 -3.24 16.59 9.47
N ASP A 380 -2.59 16.67 8.33
CA ASP A 380 -1.34 15.99 8.04
C ASP A 380 -0.21 16.50 8.95
N LEU A 381 -0.08 17.81 9.12
CA LEU A 381 0.89 18.42 10.04
C LEU A 381 0.66 18.01 11.50
N LYS A 382 -0.60 17.86 11.93
CA LYS A 382 -0.92 17.39 13.30
C LYS A 382 -0.47 15.94 13.50
N ILE A 383 -0.71 15.06 12.54
CA ILE A 383 -0.23 13.67 12.56
C ILE A 383 1.29 13.65 12.66
N ALA A 384 1.99 14.43 11.81
CA ALA A 384 3.44 14.53 11.80
C ALA A 384 4.00 14.99 13.15
N ALA A 385 3.46 16.08 13.71
CA ALA A 385 3.90 16.62 14.98
C ALA A 385 3.69 15.63 16.13
N THR A 386 2.54 14.94 16.17
CA THR A 386 2.25 13.92 17.16
C THR A 386 3.25 12.76 17.06
N LYS A 387 3.46 12.25 15.84
CA LYS A 387 4.41 11.15 15.61
C LYS A 387 5.83 11.53 15.97
N LEU A 388 6.27 12.74 15.58
CA LEU A 388 7.60 13.26 15.91
C LEU A 388 7.83 13.30 17.43
N GLY A 389 6.87 13.84 18.18
CA GLY A 389 6.94 13.90 19.66
C GLY A 389 7.02 12.50 20.29
N LEU A 390 6.20 11.54 19.80
CA LEU A 390 6.23 10.15 20.26
C LEU A 390 7.55 9.43 19.98
N MET A 391 8.27 9.86 18.94
CA MET A 391 9.62 9.37 18.60
C MET A 391 10.74 10.12 19.34
N GLY A 392 10.40 11.08 20.21
CA GLY A 392 11.38 11.87 20.96
C GLY A 392 12.02 13.02 20.17
N GLY A 393 11.43 13.39 19.02
CA GLY A 393 11.82 14.55 18.25
C GLY A 393 11.21 15.84 18.81
N GLU A 394 11.88 16.97 18.59
CA GLU A 394 11.42 18.30 18.99
C GLU A 394 11.27 19.18 17.75
N LEU A 395 10.19 19.96 17.70
CA LEU A 395 9.98 20.96 16.65
C LEU A 395 10.63 22.29 17.06
N GLU A 396 11.34 22.93 16.12
CA GLU A 396 11.78 24.29 16.28
C GLU A 396 10.57 25.24 16.24
N ILE A 397 10.54 26.20 17.15
CA ILE A 397 9.49 27.22 17.24
C ILE A 397 10.06 28.53 16.71
N LEU A 398 9.51 29.01 15.59
CA LEU A 398 9.90 30.28 15.01
C LEU A 398 9.53 31.45 15.94
N THR A 399 10.41 32.43 16.03
CA THR A 399 10.11 33.70 16.72
C THR A 399 9.09 34.54 15.92
N GLU A 400 8.41 35.45 16.59
CA GLU A 400 7.50 36.39 15.91
C GLU A 400 8.19 37.17 14.78
N GLU A 401 9.44 37.52 14.94
CA GLU A 401 10.24 38.21 13.94
C GLU A 401 10.48 37.34 12.71
N GLN A 402 10.83 36.05 12.93
CA GLN A 402 11.00 35.07 11.83
C GLN A 402 9.69 34.84 11.09
N ILE A 403 8.56 34.72 11.80
CA ILE A 403 7.24 34.58 11.18
C ILE A 403 6.91 35.81 10.31
N LYS A 404 7.10 37.03 10.86
CA LYS A 404 6.86 38.26 10.11
C LYS A 404 7.77 38.37 8.88
N TYR A 405 9.02 37.93 8.97
CA TYR A 405 9.94 37.94 7.84
C TYR A 405 9.46 37.02 6.72
N LEU A 406 9.00 35.82 7.05
CA LEU A 406 8.51 34.84 6.07
C LEU A 406 7.20 35.28 5.39
N ASP A 407 6.37 36.05 6.09
CA ASP A 407 5.12 36.58 5.54
C ASP A 407 5.29 37.94 4.83
N SER A 408 6.51 38.49 4.82
CA SER A 408 6.80 39.80 4.23
C SER A 408 7.61 39.68 2.94
N TRP A 409 7.22 40.45 1.94
CA TRP A 409 7.98 40.66 0.70
C TRP A 409 8.94 41.88 0.79
N GLU A 410 8.84 42.67 1.86
CA GLU A 410 9.57 43.96 2.00
C GLU A 410 11.01 43.79 2.44
N HIS A 411 11.38 42.64 3.00
CA HIS A 411 12.72 42.36 3.50
C HIS A 411 13.52 41.55 2.48
N GLY A 412 14.59 42.15 2.00
CA GLY A 412 15.59 41.55 1.11
C GLY A 412 16.99 41.91 1.51
N THR A 413 17.94 41.75 0.61
CA THR A 413 19.34 42.17 0.83
C THR A 413 19.38 43.71 0.92
N SER A 414 19.75 44.23 2.07
CA SER A 414 19.96 45.65 2.31
C SER A 414 21.38 46.08 1.92
#